data_ba11ebadf60051ce941482de56d4bd6a
#
_entry.id   ba11ebadf60051ce941482de56d4bd6a
#
_cell.length_a   1.000
_cell.length_b   1.000
_cell.length_c   1.000
_cell.angle_alpha   90.00
_cell.angle_beta   90.00
_cell.angle_gamma   90.00
#
_symmetry.space_group_name_H-M   'P 1'
#
loop_
_entity.id
_entity.type
_entity.pdbx_description
1 polymer ?
#
loop_
_entity_poly.entity_id
_entity_poly.type
_entity_poly.pdbx_seq_one_letter_code
_entity_poly.pdbx_strand_id
1 'polypeptide(L)'
;MPISGELRITYAVLRRMTLSAFSGRTRAARIGGAVLLVLLLMVALISGSFTGMLKPILLIALLIMFPELMALLGWWAQRKSLDQPFRYRLTTSGVEIHSATTHLQVDWAGICRVRRGPDVWLLKRTGPQQIALPRSAFAPEDQRIIDDFLAERFPTGRARTVA
;
A
#
# COMPACT_ATOMS: atom_id res chain seq x y z
N MET A 1 4.85 3.63 -26.11
CA MET A 1 3.45 3.19 -26.18
C MET A 1 2.68 3.87 -25.02
N PRO A 2 1.72 4.76 -25.26
CA PRO A 2 0.97 5.39 -24.16
C PRO A 2 -0.11 4.42 -23.69
N ILE A 3 0.00 3.94 -22.46
CA ILE A 3 -1.03 3.13 -21.79
C ILE A 3 -1.75 4.05 -20.82
N SER A 4 -3.07 4.12 -20.91
CA SER A 4 -3.89 4.95 -20.02
C SER A 4 -4.83 4.09 -19.20
N GLY A 5 -5.00 4.44 -17.95
CA GLY A 5 -5.92 3.79 -17.04
C GLY A 5 -6.69 4.82 -16.22
N GLU A 6 -7.90 4.48 -15.84
CA GLU A 6 -8.73 5.32 -14.98
C GLU A 6 -9.26 4.50 -13.81
N LEU A 7 -9.20 5.08 -12.62
CA LEU A 7 -9.68 4.41 -11.43
C LEU A 7 -10.36 5.40 -10.49
N ARG A 8 -11.55 5.05 -10.03
CA ARG A 8 -12.14 5.65 -8.83
C ARG A 8 -11.62 4.92 -7.60
N ILE A 9 -10.96 5.64 -6.72
CA ILE A 9 -10.43 5.05 -5.50
C ILE A 9 -11.59 4.85 -4.53
N THR A 10 -12.03 3.61 -4.38
CA THR A 10 -12.99 3.21 -3.35
C THR A 10 -12.27 2.87 -2.06
N TYR A 11 -13.00 2.84 -0.93
CA TYR A 11 -12.43 2.40 0.36
C TYR A 11 -11.72 1.03 0.25
N ALA A 12 -12.32 0.10 -0.49
CA ALA A 12 -11.74 -1.23 -0.69
C ALA A 12 -10.37 -1.18 -1.39
N VAL A 13 -10.24 -0.32 -2.41
CA VAL A 13 -8.98 -0.12 -3.14
C VAL A 13 -7.94 0.55 -2.25
N LEU A 14 -8.33 1.63 -1.53
CA LEU A 14 -7.42 2.32 -0.61
C LEU A 14 -6.94 1.38 0.50
N ARG A 15 -7.83 0.59 1.09
CA ARG A 15 -7.49 -0.40 2.10
C ARG A 15 -6.50 -1.44 1.57
N ARG A 16 -6.73 -2.00 0.37
CA ARG A 16 -5.81 -2.96 -0.26
C ARG A 16 -4.44 -2.34 -0.51
N MET A 17 -4.39 -1.11 -1.03
CA MET A 17 -3.13 -0.38 -1.25
C MET A 17 -2.37 -0.16 0.06
N THR A 18 -3.06 0.30 1.11
CA THR A 18 -2.47 0.53 2.43
C THR A 18 -1.91 -0.77 3.01
N LEU A 19 -2.70 -1.85 2.97
CA LEU A 19 -2.28 -3.15 3.47
C LEU A 19 -1.13 -3.75 2.66
N SER A 20 -1.10 -3.55 1.34
CA SER A 20 -0.01 -4.04 0.49
C SER A 20 1.29 -3.27 0.69
N ALA A 21 1.21 -1.96 0.93
CA ALA A 21 2.38 -1.13 1.22
C ALA A 21 3.08 -1.57 2.51
N PHE A 22 2.30 -2.02 3.49
CA PHE A 22 2.81 -2.49 4.79
C PHE A 22 3.02 -4.01 4.89
N SER A 23 2.77 -4.79 3.84
CA SER A 23 2.50 -6.24 3.88
C SER A 23 3.58 -7.14 4.53
N GLY A 24 4.85 -6.73 4.60
CA GLY A 24 5.89 -7.55 5.19
C GLY A 24 5.93 -7.48 6.73
N ARG A 25 6.04 -6.26 7.25
CA ARG A 25 6.16 -6.01 8.69
C ARG A 25 4.84 -6.16 9.46
N THR A 26 3.72 -5.82 8.82
CA THR A 26 2.40 -5.91 9.46
C THR A 26 1.90 -7.33 9.62
N ARG A 27 2.25 -8.26 8.73
CA ARG A 27 1.91 -9.69 8.93
C ARG A 27 2.61 -10.26 10.17
N ALA A 28 3.90 -10.04 10.29
CA ALA A 28 4.66 -10.49 11.47
C ALA A 28 4.13 -9.84 12.76
N ALA A 29 3.88 -8.53 12.73
CA ALA A 29 3.32 -7.80 13.86
C ALA A 29 1.90 -8.27 14.24
N ARG A 30 1.03 -8.57 13.25
CA ARG A 30 -0.32 -9.11 13.50
C ARG A 30 -0.27 -10.51 14.09
N ILE A 31 0.57 -11.39 13.54
CA ILE A 31 0.73 -12.76 14.06
C ILE A 31 1.29 -12.71 15.48
N GLY A 32 2.37 -11.94 15.70
CA GLY A 32 2.97 -11.78 17.02
C GLY A 32 1.99 -11.14 18.02
N GLY A 33 1.25 -10.13 17.61
CA GLY A 33 0.21 -9.49 18.43
C GLY A 33 -0.94 -10.44 18.78
N ALA A 34 -1.39 -11.26 17.83
CA ALA A 34 -2.44 -12.25 18.08
C ALA A 34 -1.97 -13.33 19.06
N VAL A 35 -0.75 -13.83 18.90
CA VAL A 35 -0.15 -14.81 19.84
C VAL A 35 -0.03 -14.20 21.24
N LEU A 36 0.45 -12.96 21.34
CA LEU A 36 0.59 -12.28 22.63
C LEU A 36 -0.78 -12.01 23.29
N LEU A 37 -1.80 -11.67 22.48
CA LEU A 37 -3.17 -11.50 22.96
C LEU A 37 -3.72 -12.80 23.57
N VAL A 38 -3.54 -13.91 22.86
CA VAL A 38 -3.95 -15.24 23.36
C VAL A 38 -3.23 -15.60 24.64
N LEU A 39 -1.93 -15.38 24.72
CA LEU A 39 -1.15 -15.64 25.94
C LEU A 39 -1.64 -14.79 27.11
N LEU A 40 -1.92 -13.50 26.91
CA LEU A 40 -2.44 -12.63 27.96
C LEU A 40 -3.83 -13.05 28.43
N LEU A 41 -4.70 -13.48 27.49
CA LEU A 41 -6.01 -14.02 27.84
C LEU A 41 -5.90 -15.31 28.66
N MET A 42 -4.99 -16.22 28.30
CA MET A 42 -4.71 -17.44 29.08
C MET A 42 -4.24 -17.10 30.50
N VAL A 43 -3.30 -16.17 30.63
CA VAL A 43 -2.81 -15.73 31.94
C VAL A 43 -3.93 -15.08 32.76
N ALA A 44 -4.78 -14.26 32.15
CA ALA A 44 -5.92 -13.63 32.82
C ALA A 44 -6.93 -14.67 33.32
N LEU A 45 -7.18 -15.71 32.53
CA LEU A 45 -8.04 -16.83 32.92
C LEU A 45 -7.50 -17.62 34.11
N ILE A 46 -6.19 -17.93 34.09
CA ILE A 46 -5.53 -18.70 35.15
C ILE A 46 -5.42 -17.89 36.46
N SER A 47 -5.10 -16.59 36.36
CA SER A 47 -4.91 -15.71 37.51
C SER A 47 -6.21 -15.18 38.12
N GLY A 48 -7.36 -15.33 37.42
CA GLY A 48 -8.64 -14.76 37.85
C GLY A 48 -8.68 -13.23 37.89
N SER A 49 -7.61 -12.55 37.47
CA SER A 49 -7.44 -11.09 37.58
C SER A 49 -7.63 -10.39 36.24
N PHE A 50 -8.87 -10.29 35.78
CA PHE A 50 -9.19 -9.60 34.53
C PHE A 50 -8.97 -8.10 34.57
N THR A 51 -9.22 -7.46 35.72
CA THR A 51 -9.16 -5.99 35.85
C THR A 51 -7.76 -5.43 35.62
N GLY A 52 -6.72 -6.11 36.11
CA GLY A 52 -5.31 -5.69 35.91
C GLY A 52 -4.81 -5.89 34.47
N MET A 53 -5.40 -6.84 33.74
CA MET A 53 -4.97 -7.20 32.39
C MET A 53 -5.78 -6.51 31.27
N LEU A 54 -6.85 -5.79 31.61
CA LEU A 54 -7.68 -5.11 30.64
C LEU A 54 -6.91 -4.07 29.82
N LYS A 55 -6.04 -3.29 30.46
CA LYS A 55 -5.23 -2.25 29.80
C LYS A 55 -4.27 -2.83 28.74
N PRO A 56 -3.42 -3.84 29.02
CA PRO A 56 -2.54 -4.42 28.02
C PRO A 56 -3.31 -5.14 26.91
N ILE A 57 -4.43 -5.80 27.22
CA ILE A 57 -5.28 -6.43 26.21
C ILE A 57 -5.83 -5.39 25.23
N LEU A 58 -6.39 -4.28 25.73
CA LEU A 58 -6.88 -3.19 24.88
C LEU A 58 -5.78 -2.55 24.04
N LEU A 59 -4.58 -2.36 24.60
CA LEU A 59 -3.46 -1.80 23.87
C LEU A 59 -3.03 -2.70 22.71
N ILE A 60 -2.96 -4.01 22.92
CA ILE A 60 -2.59 -4.96 21.87
C ILE A 60 -3.68 -5.06 20.80
N ALA A 61 -4.96 -5.09 21.22
CA ALA A 61 -6.07 -5.07 20.27
C ALA A 61 -6.04 -3.80 19.40
N LEU A 62 -5.77 -2.64 19.99
CA LEU A 62 -5.61 -1.38 19.26
C LEU A 62 -4.42 -1.45 18.28
N LEU A 63 -3.30 -2.02 18.69
CA LEU A 63 -2.12 -2.18 17.83
C LEU A 63 -2.40 -3.09 16.62
N ILE A 64 -3.15 -4.17 16.82
CA ILE A 64 -3.55 -5.09 15.74
C ILE A 64 -4.50 -4.38 14.77
N MET A 65 -5.42 -3.56 15.31
CA MET A 65 -6.41 -2.83 14.51
C MET A 65 -5.86 -1.53 13.89
N PHE A 66 -4.68 -1.07 14.33
CA PHE A 66 -4.10 0.21 13.91
C PHE A 66 -4.03 0.40 12.39
N PRO A 67 -3.59 -0.58 11.56
CA PRO A 67 -3.54 -0.40 10.11
C PRO A 67 -4.92 -0.21 9.48
N GLU A 68 -5.95 -0.88 10.00
CA GLU A 68 -7.34 -0.73 9.54
C GLU A 68 -7.88 0.65 9.93
N LEU A 69 -7.58 1.08 11.15
CA LEU A 69 -7.98 2.39 11.65
C LEU A 69 -7.34 3.51 10.82
N MET A 70 -6.06 3.36 10.48
CA MET A 70 -5.35 4.30 9.60
C MET A 70 -5.95 4.35 8.20
N ALA A 71 -6.33 3.21 7.63
CA ALA A 71 -7.00 3.15 6.34
C ALA A 71 -8.37 3.84 6.38
N LEU A 72 -9.13 3.64 7.46
CA LEU A 72 -10.44 4.25 7.66
C LEU A 72 -10.34 5.77 7.85
N LEU A 73 -9.41 6.22 8.70
CA LEU A 73 -9.16 7.64 8.93
C LEU A 73 -8.67 8.34 7.66
N GLY A 74 -7.75 7.69 6.93
CA GLY A 74 -7.26 8.18 5.65
C GLY A 74 -8.38 8.32 4.61
N TRP A 75 -9.28 7.34 4.55
CA TRP A 75 -10.47 7.41 3.70
C TRP A 75 -11.38 8.57 4.10
N TRP A 76 -11.71 8.66 5.38
CA TRP A 76 -12.63 9.69 5.86
C TRP A 76 -12.09 11.11 5.65
N ALA A 77 -10.79 11.31 5.89
CA ALA A 77 -10.14 12.60 5.69
C ALA A 77 -10.06 13.01 4.21
N GLN A 78 -9.89 12.02 3.31
CA GLN A 78 -9.64 12.28 1.89
C GLN A 78 -10.84 11.96 0.98
N ARG A 79 -11.97 11.47 1.52
CA ARG A 79 -13.12 11.01 0.72
C ARG A 79 -13.59 12.01 -0.34
N LYS A 80 -13.60 13.31 -0.01
CA LYS A 80 -14.00 14.38 -0.95
C LYS A 80 -13.02 14.52 -2.13
N SER A 81 -11.74 14.29 -1.87
CA SER A 81 -10.68 14.35 -2.90
C SER A 81 -10.58 13.06 -3.72
N LEU A 82 -10.95 11.93 -3.11
CA LEU A 82 -10.90 10.60 -3.73
C LEU A 82 -12.14 10.27 -4.57
N ASP A 83 -13.21 11.06 -4.45
CA ASP A 83 -14.45 10.86 -5.21
C ASP A 83 -14.29 11.14 -6.72
N GLN A 84 -13.21 11.83 -7.07
CA GLN A 84 -12.88 12.10 -8.46
C GLN A 84 -11.98 11.01 -9.05
N PRO A 85 -12.18 10.65 -10.33
CA PRO A 85 -11.38 9.63 -10.97
C PRO A 85 -9.92 10.05 -11.11
N PHE A 86 -9.02 9.16 -10.74
CA PHE A 86 -7.59 9.28 -11.02
C PHE A 86 -7.32 8.72 -12.40
N ARG A 87 -6.66 9.51 -13.24
CA ARG A 87 -6.18 9.09 -14.54
C ARG A 87 -4.70 8.81 -14.48
N TYR A 88 -4.34 7.61 -14.85
CA TYR A 88 -2.96 7.15 -14.93
C TYR A 88 -2.56 7.07 -16.39
N ARG A 89 -1.43 7.63 -16.74
CA ARG A 89 -0.85 7.53 -18.08
C ARG A 89 0.59 7.09 -17.97
N LEU A 90 0.88 5.94 -18.54
CA LEU A 90 2.24 5.44 -18.67
C LEU A 90 2.75 5.77 -20.06
N THR A 91 3.89 6.45 -20.11
CA THR A 91 4.59 6.80 -21.35
C THR A 91 5.97 6.16 -21.35
N THR A 92 6.66 6.22 -22.49
CA THR A 92 8.05 5.78 -22.60
C THR A 92 9.01 6.61 -21.73
N SER A 93 8.65 7.86 -21.41
CA SER A 93 9.43 8.79 -20.59
C SER A 93 9.14 8.66 -19.10
N GLY A 94 7.90 8.35 -18.70
CA GLY A 94 7.51 8.37 -17.29
C GLY A 94 6.09 7.94 -17.02
N VAL A 95 5.66 8.20 -15.79
CA VAL A 95 4.32 8.00 -15.29
C VAL A 95 3.69 9.36 -15.00
N GLU A 96 2.51 9.58 -15.54
CA GLU A 96 1.68 10.75 -15.27
C GLU A 96 0.45 10.32 -14.48
N ILE A 97 0.14 11.05 -13.43
CA ILE A 97 -1.04 10.84 -12.60
C ILE A 97 -1.80 12.15 -12.53
N HIS A 98 -2.99 12.14 -13.07
CA HIS A 98 -3.88 13.29 -13.07
C HIS A 98 -5.06 13.02 -12.14
N SER A 99 -5.30 13.97 -11.26
CA SER A 99 -6.53 14.08 -10.47
C SER A 99 -7.00 15.53 -10.55
N ALA A 100 -8.21 15.84 -10.12
CA ALA A 100 -8.71 17.22 -10.13
C ALA A 100 -7.84 18.22 -9.34
N THR A 101 -7.13 17.73 -8.34
CA THR A 101 -6.32 18.57 -7.44
C THR A 101 -4.82 18.32 -7.57
N THR A 102 -4.41 17.29 -8.30
CA THR A 102 -3.02 16.87 -8.35
C THR A 102 -2.62 16.47 -9.76
N HIS A 103 -1.55 17.06 -10.23
CA HIS A 103 -0.83 16.64 -11.42
C HIS A 103 0.57 16.21 -11.02
N LEU A 104 0.84 14.91 -11.13
CA LEU A 104 2.15 14.35 -10.80
C LEU A 104 2.72 13.69 -12.05
N GLN A 105 3.87 14.18 -12.49
CA GLN A 105 4.67 13.58 -13.55
C GLN A 105 5.98 13.09 -12.96
N VAL A 106 6.34 11.87 -13.26
CA VAL A 106 7.56 11.24 -12.76
C VAL A 106 8.25 10.47 -13.87
N ASP A 107 9.47 10.88 -14.17
CA ASP A 107 10.31 10.20 -15.14
C ASP A 107 10.83 8.87 -14.61
N TRP A 108 10.96 7.90 -15.51
CA TRP A 108 11.53 6.58 -15.16
C TRP A 108 12.95 6.67 -14.60
N ALA A 109 13.71 7.71 -14.97
CA ALA A 109 15.05 7.95 -14.44
C ALA A 109 15.05 8.24 -12.92
N GLY A 110 13.96 8.84 -12.41
CA GLY A 110 13.78 9.12 -10.98
C GLY A 110 13.30 7.94 -10.14
N ILE A 111 13.03 6.78 -10.77
CA ILE A 111 12.57 5.57 -10.08
C ILE A 111 13.75 4.64 -9.85
N CYS A 112 14.06 4.39 -8.58
CA CYS A 112 15.19 3.54 -8.20
C CYS A 112 14.81 2.07 -7.99
N ARG A 113 13.55 1.77 -7.68
CA ARG A 113 13.09 0.41 -7.43
C ARG A 113 11.61 0.26 -7.72
N VAL A 114 11.24 -0.89 -8.30
CA VAL A 114 9.84 -1.30 -8.50
C VAL A 114 9.56 -2.57 -7.71
N ARG A 115 8.52 -2.54 -6.89
CA ARG A 115 8.00 -3.72 -6.20
C ARG A 115 6.67 -4.10 -6.85
N ARG A 116 6.61 -5.30 -7.40
CA ARG A 116 5.41 -5.83 -8.04
C ARG A 116 4.60 -6.60 -7.00
N GLY A 117 3.44 -6.06 -6.66
CA GLY A 117 2.44 -6.72 -5.81
C GLY A 117 1.30 -7.30 -6.65
N PRO A 118 0.44 -8.14 -6.06
CA PRO A 118 -0.72 -8.70 -6.75
C PRO A 118 -1.74 -7.63 -7.16
N ASP A 119 -1.94 -6.61 -6.35
CA ASP A 119 -2.95 -5.56 -6.57
C ASP A 119 -2.34 -4.23 -7.00
N VAL A 120 -1.02 -4.03 -6.83
CA VAL A 120 -0.38 -2.73 -6.99
C VAL A 120 1.09 -2.86 -7.38
N TRP A 121 1.54 -1.97 -8.27
CA TRP A 121 2.97 -1.71 -8.48
C TRP A 121 3.40 -0.54 -7.60
N LEU A 122 4.40 -0.77 -6.75
CA LEU A 122 4.99 0.26 -5.91
C LEU A 122 6.28 0.74 -6.55
N LEU A 123 6.27 1.97 -7.02
CA LEU A 123 7.41 2.63 -7.64
C LEU A 123 8.11 3.48 -6.57
N LYS A 124 9.31 3.11 -6.18
CA LYS A 124 10.11 3.87 -5.23
C LYS A 124 10.95 4.88 -5.98
N ARG A 125 10.79 6.16 -5.64
CA ARG A 125 11.63 7.26 -6.11
C ARG A 125 12.91 7.34 -5.28
N THR A 126 13.88 8.07 -5.81
CA THR A 126 15.05 8.51 -5.05
C THR A 126 14.55 9.41 -3.90
N GLY A 127 14.65 8.90 -2.65
CA GLY A 127 14.10 9.54 -1.45
C GLY A 127 12.96 8.74 -0.79
N PRO A 128 12.22 9.35 0.15
CA PRO A 128 11.19 8.66 0.93
C PRO A 128 9.88 8.43 0.17
N GLN A 129 9.71 9.05 -0.98
CA GLN A 129 8.45 9.01 -1.73
C GLN A 129 8.25 7.69 -2.47
N GLN A 130 7.04 7.17 -2.39
CA GLN A 130 6.59 6.01 -3.14
C GLN A 130 5.32 6.36 -3.92
N ILE A 131 5.22 5.83 -5.13
CA ILE A 131 4.04 5.98 -5.98
C ILE A 131 3.40 4.59 -6.08
N ALA A 132 2.12 4.51 -5.79
CA ALA A 132 1.34 3.30 -5.94
C ALA A 132 0.53 3.38 -7.23
N LEU A 133 0.77 2.43 -8.14
CA LEU A 133 -0.04 2.24 -9.34
C LEU A 133 -0.96 1.04 -9.11
N PRO A 134 -2.26 1.24 -8.98
CA PRO A 134 -3.20 0.13 -8.82
C PRO A 134 -3.37 -0.63 -10.12
N ARG A 135 -3.26 -1.96 -10.09
CA ARG A 135 -3.46 -2.82 -11.26
C ARG A 135 -4.87 -2.69 -11.82
N SER A 136 -5.86 -2.52 -10.93
CA SER A 136 -7.27 -2.36 -11.29
C SER A 136 -7.58 -1.11 -12.12
N ALA A 137 -6.64 -0.17 -12.25
CA ALA A 137 -6.78 0.99 -13.14
C ALA A 137 -6.59 0.63 -14.62
N PHE A 138 -6.00 -0.51 -14.92
CA PHE A 138 -5.60 -0.90 -16.27
C PHE A 138 -6.31 -2.17 -16.70
N ALA A 139 -6.57 -2.29 -18.00
CA ALA A 139 -7.11 -3.52 -18.58
C ALA A 139 -6.15 -4.70 -18.37
N PRO A 140 -6.65 -5.95 -18.26
CA PRO A 140 -5.80 -7.12 -18.03
C PRO A 140 -4.68 -7.32 -19.07
N GLU A 141 -4.93 -6.90 -20.30
CA GLU A 141 -3.96 -6.92 -21.40
C GLU A 141 -2.83 -5.92 -21.14
N ASP A 142 -3.19 -4.70 -20.76
CA ASP A 142 -2.23 -3.65 -20.43
C ASP A 142 -1.40 -4.01 -19.20
N GLN A 143 -1.98 -4.70 -18.22
CA GLN A 143 -1.26 -5.13 -17.03
C GLN A 143 -0.07 -6.04 -17.37
N ARG A 144 -0.22 -6.94 -18.36
CA ARG A 144 0.87 -7.79 -18.83
C ARG A 144 1.97 -6.98 -19.50
N ILE A 145 1.60 -6.04 -20.37
CA ILE A 145 2.53 -5.15 -21.05
C ILE A 145 3.32 -4.31 -20.03
N ILE A 146 2.63 -3.81 -19.00
CA ILE A 146 3.26 -3.04 -17.92
C ILE A 146 4.20 -3.93 -17.11
N ASP A 147 3.79 -5.15 -16.78
CA ASP A 147 4.62 -6.10 -16.03
C ASP A 147 5.91 -6.43 -16.79
N ASP A 148 5.82 -6.69 -18.09
CA ASP A 148 6.96 -7.00 -18.96
C ASP A 148 7.90 -5.79 -19.07
N PHE A 149 7.34 -4.61 -19.32
CA PHE A 149 8.11 -3.36 -19.38
C PHE A 149 8.85 -3.08 -18.06
N LEU A 150 8.16 -3.25 -16.92
CA LEU A 150 8.76 -3.06 -15.60
C LEU A 150 9.77 -4.15 -15.26
N ALA A 151 9.60 -5.38 -15.80
CA ALA A 151 10.53 -6.47 -15.62
C ALA A 151 11.86 -6.21 -16.34
N GLU A 152 11.77 -5.74 -17.58
CA GLU A 152 12.94 -5.43 -18.40
C GLU A 152 13.73 -4.24 -17.82
N ARG A 153 13.03 -3.19 -17.43
CA ARG A 153 13.67 -1.95 -17.00
C ARG A 153 14.15 -1.96 -15.55
N PHE A 154 13.47 -2.72 -14.68
CA PHE A 154 13.77 -2.85 -13.25
C PHE A 154 13.86 -4.34 -12.86
N PRO A 155 14.93 -5.05 -13.26
CA PRO A 155 15.09 -6.45 -12.89
C PRO A 155 15.12 -6.59 -11.37
N THR A 156 14.38 -7.59 -10.87
CA THR A 156 14.26 -7.91 -9.45
C THR A 156 15.64 -8.22 -8.88
N GLY A 157 16.16 -7.38 -7.99
CA GLY A 157 17.44 -7.63 -7.30
C GLY A 157 18.53 -6.57 -7.48
N ARG A 158 18.44 -5.67 -8.45
CA ARG A 158 19.42 -4.57 -8.58
C ARG A 158 18.77 -3.24 -8.18
N ALA A 159 19.13 -2.75 -6.99
CA ALA A 159 19.02 -1.33 -6.72
C ALA A 159 19.96 -0.60 -7.71
N ARG A 160 19.41 0.23 -8.59
CA ARG A 160 20.23 1.09 -9.44
C ARG A 160 20.89 2.10 -8.51
N THR A 161 22.18 1.93 -8.26
CA THR A 161 22.98 2.95 -7.59
C THR A 161 23.07 4.11 -8.58
N VAL A 162 22.40 5.21 -8.26
CA VAL A 162 22.55 6.47 -9.00
C VAL A 162 23.91 7.01 -8.59
N ALA A 163 24.85 7.03 -9.53
CA ALA A 163 26.14 7.71 -9.40
C ALA A 163 25.93 9.22 -9.43
#